data_29b7a2f130b858156cffe4d5358a9925
#
_entry.id   29b7a2f130b858156cffe4d5358a9925
#
_cell.length_a   1.000
_cell.length_b   1.000
_cell.length_c   1.000
_cell.angle_alpha   90.00
_cell.angle_beta   90.00
_cell.angle_gamma   90.00
#
_symmetry.space_group_name_H-M   'P 1'
#
loop_
_entity.id
_entity.type
_entity.pdbx_description
1 polymer ?
#
loop_
_entity_poly.entity_id
_entity_poly.type
_entity_poly.pdbx_seq_one_letter_code
_entity_poly.pdbx_strand_id
1 'polypeptide(L)'
;MRKTALSGMPKSPLNISGGSPHWRHFDGLQPYAPLVQSMQEHAAAIRAEGAAEAVWLLQHEAVYTGGTSARDADLLAPGDIPALRNGRGGQWTFHGPGQRIAYVMLDIAARGHDVRALVHGLESWVIASLADCGVAGHRRDGLPGIWVQTGNSPSGMDKIAAIGIRISRWVSWHGLAINLDPELAAFDAIVPCGVRDGGVTSLAALGVQISMPQLDQRLQARFHDFF
;
A
#
# COMPACT_ATOMS: atom_id res chain seq x y z
N MET A 1 -6.56 -13.96 -32.67
CA MET A 1 -6.42 -13.43 -31.29
C MET A 1 -5.14 -12.60 -31.25
N ARG A 2 -5.24 -11.28 -31.27
CA ARG A 2 -4.08 -10.38 -31.19
C ARG A 2 -3.72 -10.19 -29.73
N LYS A 3 -2.52 -10.59 -29.31
CA LYS A 3 -1.93 -10.20 -28.03
C LYS A 3 -1.72 -8.68 -28.05
N THR A 4 -2.57 -7.96 -27.35
CA THR A 4 -2.35 -6.53 -27.08
C THR A 4 -1.17 -6.46 -26.11
N ALA A 5 0.00 -6.14 -26.66
CA ALA A 5 1.18 -5.86 -25.86
C ALA A 5 0.88 -4.64 -24.99
N LEU A 6 1.07 -4.75 -23.68
CA LEU A 6 1.15 -3.64 -22.73
C LEU A 6 2.44 -2.83 -22.99
N SER A 7 2.51 -2.27 -24.19
CA SER A 7 3.58 -1.38 -24.63
C SER A 7 3.21 0.03 -24.18
N GLY A 8 3.81 0.49 -23.09
CA GLY A 8 3.69 1.89 -22.67
C GLY A 8 3.69 2.21 -21.20
N MET A 9 3.89 1.24 -20.29
CA MET A 9 4.16 1.62 -18.90
C MET A 9 5.57 2.22 -18.81
N PRO A 10 5.73 3.46 -18.34
CA PRO A 10 7.06 4.00 -18.09
C PRO A 10 7.72 3.11 -17.02
N LYS A 11 8.89 2.56 -17.36
CA LYS A 11 9.72 1.87 -16.37
C LYS A 11 9.99 2.86 -15.24
N SER A 12 9.94 2.41 -13.99
CA SER A 12 10.32 3.25 -12.86
C SER A 12 11.72 3.82 -13.09
N PRO A 13 11.94 5.12 -12.87
CA PRO A 13 13.28 5.69 -12.95
C PRO A 13 14.17 5.27 -11.78
N LEU A 14 13.66 4.47 -10.83
CA LEU A 14 14.49 3.92 -9.76
C LEU A 14 15.51 2.97 -10.37
N ASN A 15 16.79 3.24 -10.09
CA ASN A 15 17.86 2.34 -10.49
C ASN A 15 17.75 1.05 -9.66
N ILE A 16 17.50 -0.08 -10.34
CA ILE A 16 17.28 -1.41 -9.73
C ILE A 16 18.63 -2.04 -9.27
N SER A 17 19.71 -1.29 -9.15
CA SER A 17 20.99 -1.84 -8.70
C SER A 17 21.06 -2.24 -7.22
N GLY A 18 19.97 -2.12 -6.47
CA GLY A 18 19.78 -2.75 -5.17
C GLY A 18 19.51 -4.26 -5.32
N GLY A 19 20.01 -5.09 -4.42
CA GLY A 19 19.70 -6.52 -4.40
C GLY A 19 18.19 -6.78 -4.24
N SER A 20 17.75 -8.01 -4.51
CA SER A 20 16.38 -8.42 -4.19
C SER A 20 16.13 -8.28 -2.68
N PRO A 21 15.03 -7.65 -2.26
CA PRO A 21 14.71 -7.53 -0.85
C PRO A 21 14.40 -8.90 -0.25
N HIS A 22 14.61 -9.06 1.05
CA HIS A 22 14.12 -10.22 1.78
C HIS A 22 12.60 -10.14 1.92
N TRP A 23 11.90 -11.13 1.41
CA TRP A 23 10.47 -11.28 1.59
C TRP A 23 10.15 -12.00 2.89
N ARG A 24 9.28 -11.40 3.70
CA ARG A 24 8.77 -12.02 4.92
C ARG A 24 7.25 -12.03 4.90
N HIS A 25 6.67 -13.20 5.11
CA HIS A 25 5.24 -13.39 5.28
C HIS A 25 4.95 -13.60 6.76
N PHE A 26 3.93 -12.92 7.25
CA PHE A 26 3.46 -13.09 8.63
C PHE A 26 2.12 -13.81 8.61
N ASP A 27 2.04 -14.89 9.35
CA ASP A 27 0.80 -15.65 9.51
C ASP A 27 -0.14 -14.99 10.51
N GLY A 28 -1.44 -15.10 10.27
CA GLY A 28 -2.47 -14.54 11.13
C GLY A 28 -2.50 -13.00 11.12
N LEU A 29 -3.29 -12.45 12.05
CA LEU A 29 -3.43 -11.01 12.22
C LEU A 29 -2.32 -10.50 13.14
N GLN A 30 -1.71 -9.41 12.75
CA GLN A 30 -0.59 -8.81 13.48
C GLN A 30 -1.05 -7.56 14.25
N PRO A 31 -0.72 -7.43 15.54
CA PRO A 31 -0.95 -6.20 16.27
C PRO A 31 -0.13 -5.07 15.68
N TYR A 32 -0.74 -3.89 15.53
CA TYR A 32 -0.13 -2.79 14.76
C TYR A 32 1.13 -2.21 15.43
N ALA A 33 1.04 -1.82 16.71
CA ALA A 33 2.11 -1.06 17.36
C ALA A 33 3.44 -1.83 17.50
N PRO A 34 3.47 -3.10 17.96
CA PRO A 34 4.71 -3.87 18.05
C PRO A 34 5.35 -4.10 16.68
N LEU A 35 4.53 -4.33 15.64
CA LEU A 35 5.06 -4.58 14.31
C LEU A 35 5.65 -3.33 13.68
N VAL A 36 5.04 -2.16 13.90
CA VAL A 36 5.60 -0.88 13.46
C VAL A 36 6.94 -0.60 14.14
N GLN A 37 7.08 -0.89 15.42
CA GLN A 37 8.36 -0.78 16.11
C GLN A 37 9.43 -1.67 15.47
N SER A 38 9.15 -2.95 15.25
CA SER A 38 10.08 -3.89 14.60
C SER A 38 10.45 -3.42 13.18
N MET A 39 9.49 -2.88 12.43
CA MET A 39 9.74 -2.30 11.12
C MET A 39 10.68 -1.09 11.18
N GLN A 40 10.50 -0.19 12.16
CA GLN A 40 11.36 0.97 12.36
C GLN A 40 12.81 0.54 12.69
N GLU A 41 12.96 -0.45 13.56
CA GLU A 41 14.24 -1.01 13.94
C GLU A 41 14.95 -1.62 12.73
N HIS A 42 14.23 -2.42 11.92
CA HIS A 42 14.79 -2.99 10.70
C HIS A 42 15.18 -1.91 9.67
N ALA A 43 14.32 -0.91 9.44
CA ALA A 43 14.63 0.19 8.52
C ALA A 43 15.86 1.00 9.00
N ALA A 44 16.05 1.16 10.31
CA ALA A 44 17.24 1.81 10.85
C ALA A 44 18.50 0.97 10.63
N ALA A 45 18.42 -0.36 10.80
CA ALA A 45 19.52 -1.29 10.63
C ALA A 45 20.01 -1.38 9.16
N ILE A 46 19.13 -1.20 8.17
CA ILE A 46 19.52 -1.14 6.75
C ILE A 46 20.63 -0.10 6.56
N ARG A 47 20.50 1.08 7.17
CA ARG A 47 21.46 2.18 7.00
C ARG A 47 22.62 2.14 7.97
N ALA A 48 22.38 1.68 9.19
CA ALA A 48 23.39 1.69 10.26
C ALA A 48 24.29 0.47 10.23
N GLU A 49 23.78 -0.68 9.83
CA GLU A 49 24.41 -1.99 9.99
C GLU A 49 24.52 -2.76 8.68
N GLY A 50 24.01 -2.21 7.55
CA GLY A 50 23.99 -2.90 6.27
C GLY A 50 23.02 -4.08 6.23
N ALA A 51 21.95 -4.04 7.04
CA ALA A 51 20.91 -5.07 6.98
C ALA A 51 20.27 -5.10 5.58
N ALA A 52 19.79 -6.27 5.16
CA ALA A 52 19.15 -6.41 3.87
C ALA A 52 17.85 -5.61 3.77
N GLU A 53 17.57 -5.05 2.60
CA GLU A 53 16.25 -4.51 2.28
C GLU A 53 15.18 -5.57 2.46
N ALA A 54 13.96 -5.17 2.80
CA ALA A 54 12.90 -6.12 3.08
C ALA A 54 11.53 -5.66 2.58
N VAL A 55 10.71 -6.63 2.18
CA VAL A 55 9.27 -6.48 1.98
C VAL A 55 8.55 -7.44 2.92
N TRP A 56 7.71 -6.90 3.80
CA TRP A 56 6.92 -7.68 4.74
C TRP A 56 5.46 -7.70 4.30
N LEU A 57 4.91 -8.89 4.11
CA LEU A 57 3.51 -9.11 3.75
C LEU A 57 2.74 -9.63 4.96
N LEU A 58 1.67 -8.95 5.32
CA LEU A 58 0.90 -9.24 6.53
C LEU A 58 -0.56 -8.77 6.43
N GLN A 59 -1.33 -9.08 7.44
CA GLN A 59 -2.62 -8.48 7.76
C GLN A 59 -2.57 -7.95 9.19
N HIS A 60 -3.26 -6.85 9.47
CA HIS A 60 -3.40 -6.34 10.84
C HIS A 60 -4.72 -6.76 11.48
N GLU A 61 -4.73 -6.78 12.81
CA GLU A 61 -5.95 -6.60 13.57
C GLU A 61 -6.60 -5.27 13.18
N ALA A 62 -7.92 -5.13 13.41
CA ALA A 62 -8.63 -3.91 13.06
C ALA A 62 -8.04 -2.70 13.79
N VAL A 63 -7.65 -1.67 13.03
CA VAL A 63 -7.04 -0.44 13.55
C VAL A 63 -7.25 0.72 12.59
N TYR A 64 -7.58 1.90 13.11
CA TYR A 64 -7.47 3.17 12.37
C TYR A 64 -6.10 3.76 12.59
N THR A 65 -5.47 4.21 11.50
CA THR A 65 -4.17 4.87 11.58
C THR A 65 -4.21 6.25 10.94
N GLY A 66 -3.79 7.26 11.68
CA GLY A 66 -3.67 8.65 11.22
C GLY A 66 -2.23 8.99 10.87
N GLY A 67 -1.97 9.34 9.62
CA GLY A 67 -0.66 9.82 9.18
C GLY A 67 -0.41 11.30 9.53
N THR A 68 0.68 11.86 9.03
CA THR A 68 1.13 13.24 9.35
C THR A 68 0.16 14.34 8.90
N SER A 69 -0.73 14.06 7.95
CA SER A 69 -1.74 15.00 7.46
C SER A 69 -3.15 14.70 8.01
N ALA A 70 -3.28 13.73 8.93
CA ALA A 70 -4.56 13.35 9.49
C ALA A 70 -5.11 14.44 10.43
N ARG A 71 -6.37 14.83 10.24
CA ARG A 71 -7.09 15.76 11.10
C ARG A 71 -8.03 14.99 12.01
N ASP A 72 -8.18 15.42 13.27
CA ASP A 72 -9.08 14.73 14.22
C ASP A 72 -10.54 14.76 13.75
N ALA A 73 -10.95 15.83 13.08
CA ALA A 73 -12.29 15.96 12.52
C ALA A 73 -12.62 14.97 11.39
N ASP A 74 -11.62 14.28 10.85
CA ASP A 74 -11.78 13.26 9.80
C ASP A 74 -11.87 11.83 10.38
N LEU A 75 -11.76 11.67 11.71
CA LEU A 75 -12.09 10.45 12.44
C LEU A 75 -13.50 10.60 13.01
N LEU A 76 -14.49 10.02 12.35
CA LEU A 76 -15.91 10.31 12.58
C LEU A 76 -16.52 9.44 13.70
N ALA A 77 -16.36 8.13 13.61
CA ALA A 77 -17.00 7.17 14.52
C ALA A 77 -16.21 5.86 14.62
N PRO A 78 -15.01 5.85 15.23
CA PRO A 78 -14.16 4.65 15.26
C PRO A 78 -14.72 3.51 16.11
N GLY A 79 -15.72 3.75 16.97
CA GLY A 79 -16.27 2.74 17.86
C GLY A 79 -15.20 2.18 18.79
N ASP A 80 -15.19 0.86 18.97
CA ASP A 80 -14.20 0.15 19.80
C ASP A 80 -12.89 -0.17 19.08
N ILE A 81 -12.77 0.18 17.78
CA ILE A 81 -11.55 -0.06 17.01
C ILE A 81 -10.49 0.96 17.42
N PRO A 82 -9.28 0.52 17.80
CA PRO A 82 -8.20 1.42 18.19
C PRO A 82 -7.86 2.43 17.09
N ALA A 83 -7.68 3.69 17.46
CA ALA A 83 -7.27 4.76 16.55
C ALA A 83 -5.90 5.30 16.98
N LEU A 84 -4.88 5.10 16.15
CA LEU A 84 -3.48 5.39 16.47
C LEU A 84 -2.91 6.42 15.49
N ARG A 85 -2.20 7.41 16.00
CA ARG A 85 -1.39 8.31 15.16
C ARG A 85 0.00 7.71 14.93
N ASN A 86 0.47 7.84 13.71
CA ASN A 86 1.80 7.37 13.34
C ASN A 86 2.52 8.40 12.45
N GLY A 87 3.77 8.12 12.13
CA GLY A 87 4.58 9.04 11.34
C GLY A 87 4.56 8.81 9.83
N ARG A 88 3.72 7.91 9.29
CA ARG A 88 3.59 7.73 7.84
C ARG A 88 2.99 8.98 7.17
N GLY A 89 3.17 9.11 5.89
CA GLY A 89 2.46 10.11 5.11
C GLY A 89 0.96 9.83 5.01
N GLY A 90 0.18 10.87 4.67
CA GLY A 90 -1.24 10.76 4.40
C GLY A 90 -2.14 10.99 5.62
N GLN A 91 -3.41 10.71 5.44
CA GLN A 91 -4.49 10.99 6.36
C GLN A 91 -4.95 9.72 7.11
N TRP A 92 -6.18 9.72 7.67
CA TRP A 92 -6.75 8.52 8.28
C TRP A 92 -6.98 7.42 7.26
N THR A 93 -6.72 6.19 7.65
CA THR A 93 -7.08 4.97 6.94
C THR A 93 -7.44 3.87 7.94
N PHE A 94 -8.12 2.84 7.45
CA PHE A 94 -8.41 1.62 8.18
C PHE A 94 -7.46 0.51 7.73
N HIS A 95 -7.03 -0.32 8.68
CA HIS A 95 -6.40 -1.60 8.43
C HIS A 95 -7.15 -2.69 9.20
N GLY A 96 -7.28 -3.87 8.59
CA GLY A 96 -7.99 -4.98 9.21
C GLY A 96 -7.88 -6.28 8.42
N PRO A 97 -8.55 -7.34 8.90
CA PRO A 97 -8.63 -8.62 8.20
C PRO A 97 -9.12 -8.44 6.76
N GLY A 98 -8.60 -9.25 5.85
CA GLY A 98 -8.94 -9.15 4.42
C GLY A 98 -8.16 -8.10 3.64
N GLN A 99 -7.31 -7.30 4.31
CA GLN A 99 -6.45 -6.31 3.65
C GLN A 99 -5.01 -6.81 3.62
N ARG A 100 -4.38 -6.85 2.44
CA ARG A 100 -2.94 -7.14 2.34
C ARG A 100 -2.14 -5.87 2.56
N ILE A 101 -1.35 -5.87 3.60
CA ILE A 101 -0.35 -4.85 3.88
C ILE A 101 0.99 -5.31 3.31
N ALA A 102 1.69 -4.43 2.61
CA ALA A 102 3.08 -4.61 2.22
C ALA A 102 3.92 -3.47 2.82
N TYR A 103 4.72 -3.76 3.83
CA TYR A 103 5.73 -2.85 4.33
C TYR A 103 7.00 -2.96 3.49
N VAL A 104 7.48 -1.84 2.97
CA VAL A 104 8.55 -1.78 1.97
C VAL A 104 9.71 -0.98 2.53
N MET A 105 10.78 -1.66 2.89
CA MET A 105 11.98 -1.09 3.49
C MET A 105 13.14 -1.19 2.50
N LEU A 106 13.33 -0.10 1.72
CA LEU A 106 14.34 0.02 0.67
C LEU A 106 15.29 1.17 0.97
N ASP A 107 16.57 1.01 0.64
CA ASP A 107 17.56 2.08 0.65
C ASP A 107 17.40 2.98 -0.58
N ILE A 108 16.68 4.08 -0.43
CA ILE A 108 16.40 5.02 -1.51
C ILE A 108 17.68 5.75 -1.94
N ALA A 109 18.69 5.88 -1.07
CA ALA A 109 19.97 6.44 -1.44
C ALA A 109 20.69 5.57 -2.47
N ALA A 110 20.67 4.25 -2.28
CA ALA A 110 21.23 3.32 -3.25
C ALA A 110 20.41 3.24 -4.54
N ARG A 111 19.13 3.68 -4.50
CA ARG A 111 18.15 3.59 -5.59
C ARG A 111 17.86 4.93 -6.28
N GLY A 112 18.74 5.92 -6.17
CA GLY A 112 18.68 7.17 -6.95
C GLY A 112 18.13 8.38 -6.20
N HIS A 113 17.92 8.32 -4.88
CA HIS A 113 17.52 9.46 -4.02
C HIS A 113 16.19 10.15 -4.42
N ASP A 114 15.25 9.43 -5.04
CA ASP A 114 14.00 10.01 -5.51
C ASP A 114 12.77 9.38 -4.84
N VAL A 115 12.19 10.13 -3.89
CA VAL A 115 10.98 9.69 -3.15
C VAL A 115 9.74 9.70 -4.04
N ARG A 116 9.66 10.58 -5.04
CA ARG A 116 8.52 10.61 -5.97
C ARG A 116 8.57 9.39 -6.88
N ALA A 117 9.76 9.04 -7.36
CA ALA A 117 9.98 7.84 -8.14
C ALA A 117 9.61 6.58 -7.32
N LEU A 118 9.94 6.54 -6.01
CA LEU A 118 9.52 5.44 -5.14
C LEU A 118 8.00 5.32 -5.07
N VAL A 119 7.27 6.41 -4.80
CA VAL A 119 5.80 6.38 -4.74
C VAL A 119 5.21 5.93 -6.07
N HIS A 120 5.72 6.47 -7.18
CA HIS A 120 5.29 6.09 -8.52
C HIS A 120 5.58 4.62 -8.83
N GLY A 121 6.73 4.10 -8.38
CA GLY A 121 7.09 2.69 -8.49
C GLY A 121 6.14 1.79 -7.71
N LEU A 122 5.81 2.17 -6.45
CA LEU A 122 4.82 1.45 -5.62
C LEU A 122 3.44 1.42 -6.29
N GLU A 123 3.00 2.54 -6.84
CA GLU A 123 1.74 2.59 -7.59
C GLU A 123 1.77 1.71 -8.83
N SER A 124 2.85 1.76 -9.62
CA SER A 124 3.01 0.92 -10.81
C SER A 124 3.01 -0.56 -10.47
N TRP A 125 3.69 -0.92 -9.38
CA TRP A 125 3.74 -2.28 -8.88
C TRP A 125 2.35 -2.82 -8.52
N VAL A 126 1.56 -2.05 -7.77
CA VAL A 126 0.18 -2.43 -7.44
C VAL A 126 -0.69 -2.51 -8.68
N ILE A 127 -0.61 -1.53 -9.60
CA ILE A 127 -1.37 -1.53 -10.86
C ILE A 127 -1.07 -2.79 -11.68
N ALA A 128 0.21 -3.17 -11.82
CA ALA A 128 0.58 -4.38 -12.54
C ALA A 128 0.06 -5.66 -11.87
N SER A 129 0.14 -5.72 -10.53
CA SER A 129 -0.38 -6.84 -9.76
C SER A 129 -1.90 -6.98 -9.85
N LEU A 130 -2.63 -5.86 -9.87
CA LEU A 130 -4.09 -5.84 -10.08
C LEU A 130 -4.46 -6.22 -11.52
N ALA A 131 -3.67 -5.82 -12.50
CA ALA A 131 -3.88 -6.22 -13.91
C ALA A 131 -3.78 -7.74 -14.09
N ASP A 132 -2.91 -8.42 -13.34
CA ASP A 132 -2.83 -9.89 -13.31
C ASP A 132 -4.07 -10.54 -12.64
N CYS A 133 -4.89 -9.74 -11.95
CA CYS A 133 -6.20 -10.13 -11.42
C CYS A 133 -7.35 -9.72 -12.36
N GLY A 134 -7.07 -9.14 -13.52
CA GLY A 134 -8.08 -8.62 -14.44
C GLY A 134 -8.66 -7.27 -14.06
N VAL A 135 -8.06 -6.54 -13.11
CA VAL A 135 -8.54 -5.24 -12.61
C VAL A 135 -7.66 -4.11 -13.17
N ALA A 136 -8.29 -3.15 -13.84
CA ALA A 136 -7.61 -1.96 -14.34
C ALA A 136 -7.48 -0.91 -13.23
N GLY A 137 -6.29 -0.82 -12.62
CA GLY A 137 -5.96 0.19 -11.63
C GLY A 137 -5.47 1.49 -12.27
N HIS A 138 -5.81 2.62 -11.66
CA HIS A 138 -5.47 3.97 -12.13
C HIS A 138 -4.88 4.82 -11.01
N ARG A 139 -4.08 5.81 -11.38
CA ARG A 139 -3.68 6.91 -10.50
C ARG A 139 -4.68 8.05 -10.56
N ARG A 140 -4.77 8.83 -9.49
CA ARG A 140 -5.45 10.13 -9.48
C ARG A 140 -4.44 11.20 -9.04
N ASP A 141 -4.31 12.25 -9.81
CA ASP A 141 -3.36 13.33 -9.53
C ASP A 141 -3.60 13.94 -8.14
N GLY A 142 -2.53 14.06 -7.36
CA GLY A 142 -2.59 14.58 -5.98
C GLY A 142 -3.22 13.65 -4.94
N LEU A 143 -3.66 12.46 -5.32
CA LEU A 143 -4.35 11.50 -4.46
C LEU A 143 -3.63 10.14 -4.47
N PRO A 144 -2.52 9.96 -3.72
CA PRO A 144 -1.75 8.72 -3.71
C PRO A 144 -2.60 7.49 -3.43
N GLY A 145 -2.28 6.40 -4.12
CA GLY A 145 -2.98 5.13 -4.07
C GLY A 145 -3.57 4.72 -5.41
N ILE A 146 -4.23 3.57 -5.44
CA ILE A 146 -4.76 3.01 -6.68
C ILE A 146 -6.28 3.05 -6.65
N TRP A 147 -6.83 3.51 -7.76
CA TRP A 147 -8.25 3.75 -7.96
C TRP A 147 -8.76 2.87 -9.10
N VAL A 148 -10.00 2.45 -9.01
CA VAL A 148 -10.68 1.66 -10.04
C VAL A 148 -12.01 2.29 -10.39
N GLN A 149 -12.43 2.17 -11.63
CA GLN A 149 -13.71 2.68 -12.08
C GLN A 149 -14.81 1.71 -11.65
N THR A 150 -15.73 2.17 -10.80
CA THR A 150 -16.87 1.40 -10.29
C THR A 150 -18.20 2.04 -10.66
N GLY A 151 -18.22 3.36 -10.79
CA GLY A 151 -19.46 4.14 -10.95
C GLY A 151 -20.26 4.33 -9.67
N ASN A 152 -19.78 3.84 -8.51
CA ASN A 152 -20.54 3.84 -7.26
C ASN A 152 -20.38 5.14 -6.45
N SER A 153 -19.31 5.88 -6.64
CA SER A 153 -19.05 7.14 -5.98
C SER A 153 -19.25 8.34 -6.90
N PRO A 154 -19.37 9.59 -6.38
CA PRO A 154 -19.55 10.78 -7.19
C PRO A 154 -18.49 11.01 -8.27
N SER A 155 -17.24 10.61 -8.02
CA SER A 155 -16.17 10.65 -9.01
C SER A 155 -16.20 9.48 -10.00
N GLY A 156 -17.02 8.46 -9.77
CA GLY A 156 -17.00 7.18 -10.49
C GLY A 156 -15.81 6.29 -10.17
N MET A 157 -14.90 6.74 -9.29
CA MET A 157 -13.64 6.09 -8.98
C MET A 157 -13.54 5.75 -7.49
N ASP A 158 -13.32 4.48 -7.16
CA ASP A 158 -13.17 4.03 -5.78
C ASP A 158 -11.74 3.51 -5.54
N LYS A 159 -11.22 3.79 -4.34
CA LYS A 159 -9.87 3.40 -3.96
C LYS A 159 -9.82 1.92 -3.59
N ILE A 160 -8.96 1.16 -4.26
CA ILE A 160 -8.71 -0.25 -3.98
C ILE A 160 -7.40 -0.47 -3.20
N ALA A 161 -6.44 0.45 -3.31
CA ALA A 161 -5.20 0.38 -2.55
C ALA A 161 -4.77 1.76 -2.07
N ALA A 162 -4.34 1.83 -0.82
CA ALA A 162 -3.75 3.01 -0.21
C ALA A 162 -2.22 2.91 -0.18
N ILE A 163 -1.53 4.04 -0.32
CA ILE A 163 -0.08 4.16 -0.19
C ILE A 163 0.23 5.23 0.84
N GLY A 164 1.03 4.87 1.84
CA GLY A 164 1.48 5.80 2.86
C GLY A 164 2.85 5.37 3.36
N ILE A 165 3.90 6.02 2.88
CA ILE A 165 5.29 5.73 3.25
C ILE A 165 5.84 6.80 4.19
N ARG A 166 6.92 6.45 4.86
CA ARG A 166 7.82 7.38 5.52
C ARG A 166 9.25 7.11 5.06
N ILE A 167 10.05 8.16 4.98
CA ILE A 167 11.48 8.08 4.71
C ILE A 167 12.24 8.56 5.94
N SER A 168 13.19 7.77 6.39
CA SER A 168 14.13 8.12 7.47
C SER A 168 15.55 7.78 7.03
N ARG A 169 16.45 8.76 7.03
CA ARG A 169 17.83 8.58 6.56
C ARG A 169 17.94 7.89 5.19
N TRP A 170 17.02 8.24 4.28
CA TRP A 170 16.91 7.66 2.94
C TRP A 170 16.52 6.18 2.89
N VAL A 171 15.98 5.62 3.95
CA VAL A 171 15.34 4.30 3.94
C VAL A 171 13.82 4.50 4.05
N SER A 172 13.07 3.82 3.16
CA SER A 172 11.61 3.78 3.23
C SER A 172 11.14 2.84 4.32
N TRP A 173 9.97 3.12 4.88
CA TRP A 173 9.23 2.23 5.77
C TRP A 173 7.73 2.56 5.76
N HIS A 174 6.87 1.74 6.34
CA HIS A 174 5.50 1.58 5.94
C HIS A 174 5.40 1.11 4.47
N GLY A 175 4.36 1.47 3.74
CA GLY A 175 4.20 0.97 2.39
C GLY A 175 2.79 1.15 1.86
N LEU A 176 2.13 0.04 1.58
CA LEU A 176 0.83 0.04 0.92
C LEU A 176 -0.14 -0.96 1.56
N ALA A 177 -1.42 -0.75 1.30
CA ALA A 177 -2.51 -1.61 1.72
C ALA A 177 -3.43 -1.87 0.54
N ILE A 178 -3.65 -3.12 0.18
CA ILE A 178 -4.53 -3.56 -0.91
C ILE A 178 -5.77 -4.22 -0.31
N ASN A 179 -6.94 -3.75 -0.68
CA ASN A 179 -8.19 -4.32 -0.26
C ASN A 179 -8.48 -5.59 -1.07
N LEU A 180 -8.25 -6.77 -0.47
CA LEU A 180 -8.67 -8.02 -1.06
C LEU A 180 -10.15 -8.27 -0.72
N ASP A 181 -10.48 -8.37 0.56
CA ASP A 181 -11.84 -8.58 1.07
C ASP A 181 -11.98 -8.06 2.51
N PRO A 182 -11.65 -6.78 2.81
CA PRO A 182 -11.86 -6.21 4.13
C PRO A 182 -13.32 -5.82 4.34
N GLU A 183 -13.70 -5.60 5.61
CA GLU A 183 -14.97 -4.96 5.95
C GLU A 183 -14.95 -3.49 5.44
N LEU A 184 -15.62 -3.24 4.32
CA LEU A 184 -15.61 -1.91 3.67
C LEU A 184 -16.37 -0.86 4.49
N ALA A 185 -17.39 -1.24 5.27
CA ALA A 185 -18.13 -0.32 6.13
C ALA A 185 -17.24 0.33 7.21
N ALA A 186 -16.11 -0.30 7.56
CA ALA A 186 -15.15 0.30 8.48
C ALA A 186 -14.56 1.63 7.96
N PHE A 187 -14.54 1.85 6.66
CA PHE A 187 -14.07 3.11 6.08
C PHE A 187 -15.06 4.27 6.24
N ASP A 188 -16.34 4.00 6.55
CA ASP A 188 -17.37 5.03 6.79
C ASP A 188 -17.11 5.79 8.10
N ALA A 189 -16.33 5.21 9.00
CA ALA A 189 -15.92 5.84 10.25
C ALA A 189 -14.84 6.92 10.11
N ILE A 190 -14.32 7.13 8.92
CA ILE A 190 -13.30 8.12 8.61
C ILE A 190 -13.64 8.90 7.34
N VAL A 191 -12.98 10.03 7.10
CA VAL A 191 -12.91 10.64 5.77
C VAL A 191 -11.66 10.10 5.09
N PRO A 192 -11.79 9.07 4.20
CA PRO A 192 -10.62 8.39 3.66
C PRO A 192 -9.80 9.34 2.79
N CYS A 193 -8.53 9.50 3.08
CA CYS A 193 -7.61 10.36 2.31
C CYS A 193 -8.07 11.82 2.13
N GLY A 194 -9.03 12.31 2.94
CA GLY A 194 -9.65 13.63 2.79
C GLY A 194 -10.47 13.80 1.49
N VAL A 195 -10.76 12.72 0.80
CA VAL A 195 -11.50 12.72 -0.47
C VAL A 195 -12.97 12.43 -0.18
N ARG A 196 -13.83 13.36 -0.51
CA ARG A 196 -15.28 13.24 -0.28
C ARG A 196 -16.05 12.76 -1.52
N ASP A 197 -15.41 12.74 -2.68
CA ASP A 197 -16.01 12.36 -3.97
C ASP A 197 -15.65 10.95 -4.43
N GLY A 198 -14.77 10.25 -3.70
CA GLY A 198 -14.35 8.86 -3.97
C GLY A 198 -14.78 7.92 -2.85
N GLY A 199 -15.12 6.69 -3.22
CA GLY A 199 -15.38 5.60 -2.30
C GLY A 199 -14.16 4.72 -2.05
N VAL A 200 -14.41 3.59 -1.40
CA VAL A 200 -13.44 2.51 -1.20
C VAL A 200 -14.05 1.22 -1.74
N THR A 201 -13.23 0.39 -2.37
CA THR A 201 -13.64 -0.91 -2.88
C THR A 201 -12.59 -1.98 -2.59
N SER A 202 -12.88 -3.22 -2.96
CA SER A 202 -11.99 -4.38 -2.81
C SER A 202 -12.03 -5.28 -4.04
N LEU A 203 -11.08 -6.20 -4.14
CA LEU A 203 -11.10 -7.23 -5.19
C LEU A 203 -12.37 -8.06 -5.12
N ALA A 204 -12.79 -8.46 -3.92
CA ALA A 204 -14.03 -9.22 -3.72
C ALA A 204 -15.27 -8.43 -4.16
N ALA A 205 -15.37 -7.14 -3.83
CA ALA A 205 -16.46 -6.28 -4.26
C ALA A 205 -16.52 -6.09 -5.79
N LEU A 206 -15.38 -6.23 -6.47
CA LEU A 206 -15.30 -6.23 -7.94
C LEU A 206 -15.56 -7.62 -8.55
N GLY A 207 -15.94 -8.63 -7.75
CA GLY A 207 -16.19 -9.98 -8.22
C GLY A 207 -14.93 -10.83 -8.47
N VAL A 208 -13.75 -10.34 -8.08
CA VAL A 208 -12.49 -11.07 -8.24
C VAL A 208 -12.26 -11.96 -7.03
N GLN A 209 -12.29 -13.28 -7.25
CA GLN A 209 -12.10 -14.27 -6.19
C GLN A 209 -10.68 -14.84 -6.27
N ILE A 210 -9.79 -14.30 -5.45
CA ILE A 210 -8.44 -14.83 -5.26
C ILE A 210 -8.14 -14.91 -3.76
N SER A 211 -7.23 -15.82 -3.40
CA SER A 211 -6.75 -15.92 -2.01
C SER A 211 -5.62 -14.93 -1.74
N MET A 212 -5.36 -14.68 -0.46
CA MET A 212 -4.23 -13.84 -0.04
C MET A 212 -2.87 -14.36 -0.57
N PRO A 213 -2.55 -15.67 -0.53
CA PRO A 213 -1.33 -16.19 -1.14
C PRO A 213 -1.25 -15.99 -2.65
N GLN A 214 -2.38 -16.02 -3.37
CA GLN A 214 -2.39 -15.74 -4.81
C GLN A 214 -2.11 -14.26 -5.11
N LEU A 215 -2.57 -13.34 -4.26
CA LEU A 215 -2.20 -11.92 -4.38
C LEU A 215 -0.71 -11.73 -4.08
N ASP A 216 -0.18 -12.40 -3.05
CA ASP A 216 1.24 -12.35 -2.69
C ASP A 216 2.15 -12.81 -3.83
N GLN A 217 1.79 -13.90 -4.50
CA GLN A 217 2.52 -14.41 -5.67
C GLN A 217 2.60 -13.37 -6.79
N ARG A 218 1.50 -12.63 -7.06
CA ARG A 218 1.48 -11.57 -8.08
C ARG A 218 2.34 -10.39 -7.66
N LEU A 219 2.26 -9.99 -6.39
CA LEU A 219 3.11 -8.93 -5.86
C LEU A 219 4.59 -9.28 -5.99
N GLN A 220 4.98 -10.48 -5.59
CA GLN A 220 6.37 -10.93 -5.72
C GLN A 220 6.84 -11.00 -7.17
N ALA A 221 6.02 -11.57 -8.06
CA ALA A 221 6.35 -11.71 -9.48
C ALA A 221 6.55 -10.35 -10.18
N ARG A 222 5.80 -9.31 -9.77
CA ARG A 222 5.86 -7.98 -10.39
C ARG A 222 6.83 -7.01 -9.74
N PHE A 223 7.40 -7.35 -8.57
CA PHE A 223 8.25 -6.42 -7.84
C PHE A 223 9.46 -5.94 -8.67
N HIS A 224 10.16 -6.86 -9.30
CA HIS A 224 11.37 -6.57 -10.08
C HIS A 224 11.11 -5.82 -11.39
N ASP A 225 9.87 -5.62 -11.80
CA ASP A 225 9.54 -4.76 -12.94
C ASP A 225 9.70 -3.27 -12.58
N PHE A 226 9.78 -2.93 -11.27
CA PHE A 226 9.72 -1.55 -10.77
C PHE A 226 10.81 -1.19 -9.76
N PHE A 227 11.54 -2.19 -9.19
CA PHE A 227 12.52 -1.97 -8.12
C PHE A 227 13.84 -2.71 -8.30
#